data_3124304e982317a741991453725c6218
#
_entry.id   3124304e982317a741991453725c6218
#
_cell.length_a   1.000
_cell.length_b   1.000
_cell.length_c   1.000
_cell.angle_alpha   90.00
_cell.angle_beta   90.00
_cell.angle_gamma   90.00
#
_symmetry.space_group_name_H-M   'P 1'
#
loop_
_entity.id
_entity.type
_entity.pdbx_description
1 polymer ?
#
loop_
_entity_poly.entity_id
_entity_poly.type
_entity_poly.pdbx_seq_one_letter_code
_entity_poly.pdbx_strand_id
1 'polypeptide(L)'
;MGYRDETKVVQIGKRQIGGGNPILIQSMCNTKTEDVKATVEQILALEHAGCDIIRVAVPTMEAAAALTEIKRQIHIPLVADIHFDYRLAIAAIECGADKIRINPGNIGSRERIQAVVDKAKEYGVPIRVGVNSGSLEKPLVEKYGGVTAEGLVESALDKVALIEQMGYDNLVISIKSSDVMMCVKAHELIASQTDHPLHVGITEAGTIISGNIKSAIGLSLILSQGIGDTIRVSLTGDPVEEIKSAKLILRTLGLRRGGVEVVSCPTCGRTQIDLIGLANQVETLVQGYPLDIKVAVMGCVVNGPGEAKDAERGVAGGIGEGLLVRKGEIVKKLRESELLPALKAELDRMVEEKKAKE
;
A
#
# COMPACT_ATOMS: atom_id res chain seq x y z
N MET A 1 15.08 -3.64 17.40
CA MET A 1 14.87 -2.59 16.40
C MET A 1 15.04 -3.21 15.03
N GLY A 2 14.09 -2.98 14.12
CA GLY A 2 14.19 -3.47 12.75
C GLY A 2 14.89 -2.45 11.85
N TYR A 3 15.28 -2.85 10.65
CA TYR A 3 15.88 -1.96 9.64
C TYR A 3 15.15 -0.62 9.50
N ARG A 4 13.81 -0.66 9.43
CA ARG A 4 12.96 0.53 9.25
C ARG A 4 13.10 1.58 10.34
N ASP A 5 13.44 1.17 11.57
CA ASP A 5 13.58 2.09 12.70
C ASP A 5 14.83 2.96 12.57
N GLU A 6 15.83 2.52 11.80
CA GLU A 6 17.14 3.15 11.63
C GLU A 6 17.32 3.83 10.27
N THR A 7 16.31 3.75 9.38
CA THR A 7 16.38 4.41 8.06
C THR A 7 16.31 5.92 8.19
N LYS A 8 16.92 6.63 7.23
CA LYS A 8 16.82 8.09 7.10
C LYS A 8 15.36 8.53 7.01
N VAL A 9 15.03 9.64 7.64
CA VAL A 9 13.70 10.23 7.48
C VAL A 9 13.66 11.03 6.18
N VAL A 10 12.70 10.71 5.32
CA VAL A 10 12.45 11.41 4.05
C VAL A 10 11.09 12.09 4.09
N GLN A 11 11.06 13.38 3.82
CA GLN A 11 9.83 14.17 3.72
C GLN A 11 9.26 14.09 2.31
N ILE A 12 7.97 13.76 2.18
CA ILE A 12 7.24 13.70 0.90
C ILE A 12 5.98 14.56 1.06
N GLY A 13 6.01 15.77 0.59
CA GLY A 13 4.94 16.75 0.85
C GLY A 13 4.69 16.89 2.36
N LYS A 14 3.48 16.57 2.81
CA LYS A 14 3.08 16.60 4.24
C LYS A 14 3.34 15.30 5.00
N ARG A 15 3.89 14.27 4.37
CA ARG A 15 4.13 12.94 4.95
C ARG A 15 5.61 12.69 5.16
N GLN A 16 5.93 11.89 6.17
CA GLN A 16 7.29 11.40 6.45
C GLN A 16 7.32 9.88 6.33
N ILE A 17 8.43 9.36 5.84
CA ILE A 17 8.75 7.92 5.80
C ILE A 17 10.14 7.68 6.37
N GLY A 18 10.45 6.46 6.73
CA GLY A 18 11.72 6.11 7.39
C GLY A 18 11.75 6.48 8.88
N GLY A 19 12.81 6.10 9.58
CA GLY A 19 13.01 6.42 11.00
C GLY A 19 11.89 5.90 11.92
N GLY A 20 11.32 4.73 11.62
CA GLY A 20 10.23 4.15 12.40
C GLY A 20 8.84 4.78 12.15
N ASN A 21 8.72 5.74 11.23
CA ASN A 21 7.42 6.30 10.87
C ASN A 21 6.46 5.22 10.33
N PRO A 22 5.13 5.42 10.40
CA PRO A 22 4.16 4.47 9.88
C PRO A 22 4.37 4.14 8.41
N ILE A 23 4.14 2.88 8.03
CA ILE A 23 4.24 2.43 6.65
C ILE A 23 3.12 3.08 5.83
N LEU A 24 3.49 3.79 4.77
CA LEU A 24 2.53 4.46 3.90
C LEU A 24 2.16 3.62 2.68
N ILE A 25 0.88 3.65 2.33
CA ILE A 25 0.34 3.00 1.14
C ILE A 25 0.41 3.96 -0.03
N GLN A 26 1.13 3.56 -1.07
CA GLN A 26 1.19 4.29 -2.33
C GLN A 26 0.44 3.51 -3.41
N SER A 27 -0.38 4.21 -4.22
CA SER A 27 -0.94 3.67 -5.47
C SER A 27 -0.49 4.48 -6.68
N MET A 28 -1.01 4.14 -7.85
CA MET A 28 -0.71 4.84 -9.10
C MET A 28 -1.97 4.95 -9.94
N CYS A 29 -2.21 6.14 -10.47
CA CYS A 29 -3.29 6.37 -11.43
C CYS A 29 -3.05 5.60 -12.74
N ASN A 30 -4.12 5.16 -13.35
CA ASN A 30 -4.14 4.58 -14.68
C ASN A 30 -4.79 5.51 -15.72
N THR A 31 -5.20 6.71 -15.30
CA THR A 31 -5.66 7.79 -16.17
C THR A 31 -4.49 8.43 -16.91
N LYS A 32 -4.78 9.10 -18.02
CA LYS A 32 -3.80 10.00 -18.66
C LYS A 32 -3.65 11.24 -17.81
N THR A 33 -2.42 11.57 -17.41
CA THR A 33 -2.14 12.65 -16.46
C THR A 33 -2.53 14.03 -17.00
N GLU A 34 -2.48 14.23 -18.31
CA GLU A 34 -2.95 15.42 -18.99
C GLU A 34 -4.48 15.62 -18.93
N ASP A 35 -5.24 14.55 -18.69
CA ASP A 35 -6.66 14.64 -18.32
C ASP A 35 -6.78 14.92 -16.83
N VAL A 36 -6.65 16.19 -16.47
CA VAL A 36 -6.68 16.67 -15.08
C VAL A 36 -7.93 16.22 -14.36
N LYS A 37 -9.10 16.34 -15.00
CA LYS A 37 -10.38 16.01 -14.37
C LYS A 37 -10.45 14.52 -14.00
N ALA A 38 -10.23 13.64 -14.97
CA ALA A 38 -10.26 12.20 -14.71
C ALA A 38 -9.19 11.77 -13.70
N THR A 39 -8.00 12.38 -13.75
CA THR A 39 -6.93 12.07 -12.81
C THR A 39 -7.25 12.52 -11.39
N VAL A 40 -7.80 13.71 -11.20
CA VAL A 40 -8.24 14.21 -9.88
C VAL A 40 -9.37 13.35 -9.32
N GLU A 41 -10.39 13.01 -10.12
CA GLU A 41 -11.49 12.14 -9.69
C GLU A 41 -10.96 10.78 -9.20
N GLN A 42 -10.02 10.17 -9.93
CA GLN A 42 -9.40 8.92 -9.53
C GLN A 42 -8.55 9.07 -8.25
N ILE A 43 -7.76 10.14 -8.13
CA ILE A 43 -6.96 10.40 -6.93
C ILE A 43 -7.85 10.56 -5.71
N LEU A 44 -8.93 11.33 -5.79
CA LEU A 44 -9.86 11.54 -4.68
C LEU A 44 -10.55 10.23 -4.27
N ALA A 45 -10.90 9.36 -5.22
CA ALA A 45 -11.43 8.03 -4.92
C ALA A 45 -10.40 7.16 -4.17
N LEU A 46 -9.13 7.18 -4.61
CA LEU A 46 -8.02 6.47 -3.95
C LEU A 46 -7.72 7.05 -2.56
N GLU A 47 -7.76 8.36 -2.41
CA GLU A 47 -7.59 9.06 -1.14
C GLU A 47 -8.69 8.66 -0.16
N HIS A 48 -9.95 8.65 -0.62
CA HIS A 48 -11.08 8.18 0.18
C HIS A 48 -10.93 6.71 0.61
N ALA A 49 -10.39 5.85 -0.26
CA ALA A 49 -10.08 4.46 0.07
C ALA A 49 -8.94 4.31 1.10
N GLY A 50 -8.16 5.38 1.34
CA GLY A 50 -7.07 5.42 2.32
C GLY A 50 -5.66 5.30 1.71
N CYS A 51 -5.49 5.73 0.46
CA CYS A 51 -4.18 5.95 -0.16
C CYS A 51 -3.45 7.08 0.57
N ASP A 52 -2.18 6.88 0.91
CA ASP A 52 -1.38 7.88 1.63
C ASP A 52 -0.52 8.72 0.68
N ILE A 53 -0.13 8.18 -0.48
CA ILE A 53 0.71 8.80 -1.50
C ILE A 53 0.24 8.36 -2.88
N ILE A 54 0.07 9.26 -3.81
CA ILE A 54 -0.33 8.92 -5.18
C ILE A 54 0.80 9.15 -6.19
N ARG A 55 0.89 8.28 -7.19
CA ARG A 55 1.83 8.40 -8.31
C ARG A 55 1.06 8.53 -9.63
N VAL A 56 1.55 9.40 -10.49
CA VAL A 56 1.08 9.59 -11.87
C VAL A 56 2.23 9.42 -12.85
N ALA A 57 1.95 8.93 -14.05
CA ALA A 57 2.94 8.88 -15.12
C ALA A 57 3.10 10.27 -15.74
N VAL A 58 4.34 10.66 -16.07
CA VAL A 58 4.62 11.93 -16.74
C VAL A 58 5.39 11.64 -18.04
N PRO A 59 4.69 11.24 -19.10
CA PRO A 59 5.31 10.88 -20.37
C PRO A 59 5.57 12.09 -21.28
N THR A 60 4.92 13.23 -21.05
CA THR A 60 4.97 14.43 -21.89
C THR A 60 5.09 15.70 -21.07
N MET A 61 5.42 16.84 -21.71
CA MET A 61 5.46 18.15 -21.05
C MET A 61 4.06 18.62 -20.63
N GLU A 62 3.02 18.23 -21.38
CA GLU A 62 1.62 18.51 -21.05
C GLU A 62 1.24 17.80 -19.74
N ALA A 63 1.65 16.53 -19.58
CA ALA A 63 1.44 15.79 -18.34
C ALA A 63 2.20 16.42 -17.17
N ALA A 64 3.42 16.92 -17.38
CA ALA A 64 4.17 17.66 -16.35
C ALA A 64 3.45 18.94 -15.94
N ALA A 65 2.97 19.74 -16.90
CA ALA A 65 2.25 20.98 -16.63
C ALA A 65 0.93 20.73 -15.88
N ALA A 66 0.24 19.63 -16.18
CA ALA A 66 -1.00 19.24 -15.52
C ALA A 66 -0.85 19.01 -14.01
N LEU A 67 0.35 18.66 -13.53
CA LEU A 67 0.63 18.44 -12.11
C LEU A 67 0.26 19.63 -11.23
N THR A 68 0.47 20.84 -11.71
CA THR A 68 0.14 22.07 -10.96
C THR A 68 -1.36 22.14 -10.63
N GLU A 69 -2.21 21.84 -11.59
CA GLU A 69 -3.65 21.90 -11.39
C GLU A 69 -4.18 20.69 -10.62
N ILE A 70 -3.63 19.49 -10.87
CA ILE A 70 -3.93 18.28 -10.08
C ILE A 70 -3.59 18.53 -8.61
N LYS A 71 -2.39 19.07 -8.32
CA LYS A 71 -1.90 19.31 -6.97
C LYS A 71 -2.78 20.26 -6.15
N ARG A 72 -3.45 21.21 -6.79
CA ARG A 72 -4.37 22.14 -6.11
C ARG A 72 -5.65 21.47 -5.62
N GLN A 73 -6.02 20.34 -6.20
CA GLN A 73 -7.32 19.69 -5.97
C GLN A 73 -7.21 18.41 -5.13
N ILE A 74 -6.00 17.94 -4.80
CA ILE A 74 -5.76 16.73 -4.02
C ILE A 74 -5.12 17.07 -2.67
N HIS A 75 -5.20 16.14 -1.69
CA HIS A 75 -4.74 16.39 -0.32
C HIS A 75 -3.55 15.52 0.08
N ILE A 76 -3.23 14.48 -0.70
CA ILE A 76 -2.10 13.57 -0.48
C ILE A 76 -0.91 13.93 -1.37
N PRO A 77 0.32 13.55 -0.99
CA PRO A 77 1.51 13.82 -1.79
C PRO A 77 1.45 13.20 -3.18
N LEU A 78 1.93 13.96 -4.17
CA LEU A 78 1.96 13.59 -5.59
C LEU A 78 3.37 13.19 -6.02
N VAL A 79 3.50 11.98 -6.58
CA VAL A 79 4.77 11.46 -7.12
C VAL A 79 4.72 11.44 -8.64
N ALA A 80 5.68 12.07 -9.29
CA ALA A 80 5.86 12.01 -10.74
C ALA A 80 6.75 10.84 -11.14
N ASP A 81 6.25 9.98 -12.04
CA ASP A 81 6.97 8.83 -12.57
C ASP A 81 7.58 9.16 -13.92
N ILE A 82 8.90 9.29 -13.97
CA ILE A 82 9.66 9.69 -15.15
C ILE A 82 10.40 8.48 -15.70
N HIS A 83 10.21 8.17 -16.99
CA HIS A 83 10.80 6.98 -17.60
C HIS A 83 12.14 7.26 -18.27
N PHE A 84 12.23 8.29 -19.13
CA PHE A 84 13.41 8.49 -20.00
C PHE A 84 13.92 9.93 -20.06
N ASP A 85 13.04 10.91 -20.17
CA ASP A 85 13.43 12.29 -20.43
C ASP A 85 13.64 13.08 -19.14
N TYR A 86 14.90 13.47 -18.87
CA TYR A 86 15.29 14.27 -17.70
C TYR A 86 14.57 15.63 -17.62
N ARG A 87 14.17 16.22 -18.77
CA ARG A 87 13.46 17.49 -18.84
C ARG A 87 12.07 17.38 -18.19
N LEU A 88 11.43 16.21 -18.35
CA LEU A 88 10.14 15.94 -17.68
C LEU A 88 10.30 15.85 -16.17
N ALA A 89 11.43 15.32 -15.67
CA ALA A 89 11.72 15.28 -14.24
C ALA A 89 11.85 16.71 -13.68
N ILE A 90 12.59 17.57 -14.38
CA ILE A 90 12.76 18.98 -14.00
C ILE A 90 11.41 19.70 -14.01
N ALA A 91 10.65 19.59 -15.11
CA ALA A 91 9.33 20.22 -15.22
C ALA A 91 8.35 19.71 -14.16
N ALA A 92 8.35 18.40 -13.85
CA ALA A 92 7.50 17.84 -12.81
C ALA A 92 7.82 18.41 -11.41
N ILE A 93 9.10 18.61 -11.08
CA ILE A 93 9.53 19.25 -9.85
C ILE A 93 9.03 20.69 -9.80
N GLU A 94 9.25 21.47 -10.85
CA GLU A 94 8.81 22.88 -10.97
C GLU A 94 7.28 23.02 -10.89
N CYS A 95 6.54 22.01 -11.40
CA CYS A 95 5.07 21.95 -11.34
C CYS A 95 4.54 21.40 -10.01
N GLY A 96 5.38 21.15 -9.00
CA GLY A 96 4.96 20.87 -7.62
C GLY A 96 4.85 19.39 -7.26
N ALA A 97 5.53 18.48 -7.96
CA ALA A 97 5.66 17.10 -7.52
C ALA A 97 6.37 17.03 -6.16
N ASP A 98 5.81 16.28 -5.21
CA ASP A 98 6.39 16.09 -3.86
C ASP A 98 7.51 15.05 -3.84
N LYS A 99 7.61 14.22 -4.86
CA LYS A 99 8.67 13.23 -5.09
C LYS A 99 8.72 12.89 -6.57
N ILE A 100 9.89 12.62 -7.08
CA ILE A 100 10.03 12.02 -8.42
C ILE A 100 10.50 10.57 -8.32
N ARG A 101 10.10 9.75 -9.27
CA ARG A 101 10.65 8.40 -9.48
C ARG A 101 11.37 8.37 -10.81
N ILE A 102 12.63 7.97 -10.77
CA ILE A 102 13.45 7.76 -11.95
C ILE A 102 14.16 6.40 -11.87
N ASN A 103 14.60 5.92 -13.03
CA ASN A 103 15.69 4.96 -13.14
C ASN A 103 16.88 5.72 -13.78
N PRO A 104 17.93 6.06 -13.03
CA PRO A 104 19.07 6.81 -13.57
C PRO A 104 19.65 6.20 -14.83
N GLY A 105 19.65 4.85 -14.95
CA GLY A 105 20.10 4.16 -16.15
C GLY A 105 19.28 4.46 -17.41
N ASN A 106 18.03 4.90 -17.28
CA ASN A 106 17.17 5.27 -18.40
C ASN A 106 17.23 6.78 -18.73
N ILE A 107 17.67 7.61 -17.78
CA ILE A 107 17.76 9.08 -17.96
C ILE A 107 18.88 9.45 -18.91
N GLY A 108 19.94 8.65 -18.96
CA GLY A 108 21.03 8.81 -19.91
C GLY A 108 22.33 9.30 -19.29
N SER A 109 22.92 10.39 -19.82
CA SER A 109 24.25 10.82 -19.39
C SER A 109 24.30 11.38 -17.97
N ARG A 110 25.52 11.39 -17.40
CA ARG A 110 25.78 11.91 -16.05
C ARG A 110 25.32 13.36 -15.90
N GLU A 111 25.49 14.19 -16.94
CA GLU A 111 25.10 15.61 -16.96
C GLU A 111 23.57 15.76 -16.87
N ARG A 112 22.81 14.87 -17.52
CA ARG A 112 21.33 14.88 -17.44
C ARG A 112 20.84 14.48 -16.06
N ILE A 113 21.47 13.49 -15.44
CA ILE A 113 21.17 13.07 -14.07
C ILE A 113 21.52 14.21 -13.12
N GLN A 114 22.69 14.85 -13.29
CA GLN A 114 23.10 16.01 -12.49
C GLN A 114 22.07 17.15 -12.56
N ALA A 115 21.55 17.47 -13.75
CA ALA A 115 20.53 18.51 -13.90
C ALA A 115 19.24 18.18 -13.11
N VAL A 116 18.82 16.92 -13.09
CA VAL A 116 17.67 16.46 -12.28
C VAL A 116 18.00 16.59 -10.79
N VAL A 117 19.17 16.14 -10.36
CA VAL A 117 19.63 16.21 -8.97
C VAL A 117 19.71 17.64 -8.49
N ASP A 118 20.27 18.56 -9.29
CA ASP A 118 20.39 19.99 -8.95
C ASP A 118 18.99 20.60 -8.76
N LYS A 119 18.03 20.28 -9.62
CA LYS A 119 16.66 20.73 -9.49
C LYS A 119 15.97 20.12 -8.26
N ALA A 120 16.20 18.84 -7.99
CA ALA A 120 15.66 18.19 -6.79
C ALA A 120 16.22 18.81 -5.50
N LYS A 121 17.51 19.19 -5.48
CA LYS A 121 18.13 19.93 -4.38
C LYS A 121 17.50 21.31 -4.18
N GLU A 122 17.33 22.06 -5.26
CA GLU A 122 16.77 23.41 -5.24
C GLU A 122 15.38 23.42 -4.58
N TYR A 123 14.56 22.40 -4.87
CA TYR A 123 13.18 22.31 -4.37
C TYR A 123 13.02 21.40 -3.14
N GLY A 124 14.08 20.71 -2.70
CA GLY A 124 14.02 19.75 -1.58
C GLY A 124 13.21 18.49 -1.89
N VAL A 125 13.06 18.13 -3.17
CA VAL A 125 12.20 17.02 -3.64
C VAL A 125 12.96 15.71 -3.59
N PRO A 126 12.51 14.69 -2.81
CA PRO A 126 13.17 13.41 -2.76
C PRO A 126 13.09 12.65 -4.09
N ILE A 127 14.16 11.90 -4.38
CA ILE A 127 14.25 11.07 -5.58
C ILE A 127 14.08 9.61 -5.19
N ARG A 128 13.15 8.91 -5.84
CA ARG A 128 13.08 7.45 -5.74
C ARG A 128 13.84 6.81 -6.90
N VAL A 129 14.90 6.11 -6.54
CA VAL A 129 15.65 5.22 -7.45
C VAL A 129 14.89 3.91 -7.60
N GLY A 130 14.44 3.59 -8.80
CA GLY A 130 13.64 2.39 -9.07
C GLY A 130 14.35 1.41 -9.98
N VAL A 131 14.57 0.19 -9.50
CA VAL A 131 15.11 -0.94 -10.27
C VAL A 131 14.04 -2.03 -10.38
N ASN A 132 13.89 -2.58 -11.59
CA ASN A 132 12.96 -3.68 -11.85
C ASN A 132 13.71 -4.84 -12.50
N SER A 133 13.34 -6.08 -12.20
CA SER A 133 13.92 -7.29 -12.80
C SER A 133 13.86 -7.30 -14.33
N GLY A 134 12.76 -6.79 -14.90
CA GLY A 134 12.59 -6.72 -16.36
C GLY A 134 13.47 -5.70 -17.09
N SER A 135 14.23 -4.87 -16.37
CA SER A 135 15.09 -3.82 -16.93
C SER A 135 16.49 -3.79 -16.30
N LEU A 136 16.95 -4.93 -15.78
CA LEU A 136 18.31 -5.06 -15.26
C LEU A 136 19.32 -4.91 -16.40
N GLU A 137 20.41 -4.20 -16.16
CA GLU A 137 21.46 -3.90 -17.12
C GLU A 137 22.17 -5.17 -17.61
N LYS A 138 22.41 -5.26 -18.93
CA LYS A 138 23.07 -6.42 -19.56
C LYS A 138 24.40 -6.82 -18.89
N PRO A 139 25.31 -5.90 -18.53
CA PRO A 139 26.54 -6.26 -17.85
C PRO A 139 26.31 -6.98 -16.52
N LEU A 140 25.26 -6.60 -15.76
CA LEU A 140 24.92 -7.27 -14.51
C LEU A 140 24.27 -8.64 -14.75
N VAL A 141 23.43 -8.76 -15.79
CA VAL A 141 22.88 -10.06 -16.21
C VAL A 141 24.00 -11.03 -16.60
N GLU A 142 25.01 -10.57 -17.34
CA GLU A 142 26.18 -11.37 -17.72
C GLU A 142 27.04 -11.74 -16.50
N LYS A 143 27.32 -10.77 -15.61
CA LYS A 143 28.10 -10.97 -14.38
C LYS A 143 27.50 -12.04 -13.48
N TYR A 144 26.17 -12.04 -13.31
CA TYR A 144 25.47 -12.95 -12.39
C TYR A 144 24.86 -14.18 -13.07
N GLY A 145 25.06 -14.34 -14.39
CA GLY A 145 24.52 -15.47 -15.15
C GLY A 145 23.00 -15.45 -15.32
N GLY A 146 22.36 -14.27 -15.14
CA GLY A 146 20.92 -14.09 -15.22
C GLY A 146 20.43 -12.91 -14.40
N VAL A 147 19.11 -12.77 -14.30
CA VAL A 147 18.47 -11.80 -13.39
C VAL A 147 18.45 -12.43 -11.99
N THR A 148 19.18 -11.83 -11.05
CA THR A 148 19.32 -12.32 -9.67
C THR A 148 19.04 -11.22 -8.64
N ALA A 149 18.80 -11.60 -7.40
CA ALA A 149 18.63 -10.64 -6.30
C ALA A 149 19.90 -9.79 -6.10
N GLU A 150 21.07 -10.40 -6.18
CA GLU A 150 22.38 -9.75 -6.06
C GLU A 150 22.58 -8.70 -7.16
N GLY A 151 22.27 -9.05 -8.41
CA GLY A 151 22.36 -8.13 -9.54
C GLY A 151 21.39 -6.94 -9.41
N LEU A 152 20.19 -7.16 -8.90
CA LEU A 152 19.22 -6.09 -8.64
C LEU A 152 19.71 -5.14 -7.54
N VAL A 153 20.31 -5.68 -6.48
CA VAL A 153 20.86 -4.90 -5.38
C VAL A 153 22.06 -4.08 -5.84
N GLU A 154 23.02 -4.68 -6.55
CA GLU A 154 24.17 -3.96 -7.11
C GLU A 154 23.70 -2.82 -8.02
N SER A 155 22.77 -3.08 -8.94
CA SER A 155 22.18 -2.06 -9.80
C SER A 155 21.55 -0.91 -9.01
N ALA A 156 20.87 -1.20 -7.91
CA ALA A 156 20.25 -0.16 -7.07
C ALA A 156 21.30 0.68 -6.34
N LEU A 157 22.29 0.03 -5.73
CA LEU A 157 23.34 0.70 -4.96
C LEU A 157 24.26 1.55 -5.85
N ASP A 158 24.61 1.09 -7.03
CA ASP A 158 25.41 1.86 -8.01
C ASP A 158 24.69 3.18 -8.41
N LYS A 159 23.38 3.10 -8.62
CA LYS A 159 22.57 4.28 -8.96
C LYS A 159 22.39 5.25 -7.77
N VAL A 160 22.28 4.72 -6.57
CA VAL A 160 22.26 5.51 -5.34
C VAL A 160 23.59 6.22 -5.15
N ALA A 161 24.69 5.47 -5.21
CA ALA A 161 26.03 6.03 -5.08
C ALA A 161 26.33 7.10 -6.14
N LEU A 162 25.83 6.94 -7.37
CA LEU A 162 25.94 7.97 -8.41
C LEU A 162 25.28 9.28 -8.00
N ILE A 163 24.08 9.24 -7.42
CA ILE A 163 23.34 10.46 -6.97
C ILE A 163 23.99 11.02 -5.70
N GLU A 164 24.43 10.19 -4.78
CA GLU A 164 25.15 10.64 -3.56
C GLU A 164 26.47 11.34 -3.90
N GLN A 165 27.22 10.86 -4.90
CA GLN A 165 28.41 11.54 -5.42
C GLN A 165 28.11 12.90 -6.05
N MET A 166 26.88 13.15 -6.47
CA MET A 166 26.38 14.46 -6.90
C MET A 166 25.97 15.32 -5.69
N GLY A 167 26.17 14.83 -4.47
CA GLY A 167 25.90 15.52 -3.19
C GLY A 167 24.42 15.57 -2.85
N TYR A 168 23.62 14.55 -3.15
CA TYR A 168 22.21 14.45 -2.80
C TYR A 168 21.88 13.08 -2.22
N ASP A 169 21.39 13.05 -0.99
CA ASP A 169 21.07 11.82 -0.24
C ASP A 169 19.60 11.71 0.20
N ASN A 170 18.74 12.66 -0.23
CA ASN A 170 17.31 12.61 0.02
C ASN A 170 16.65 11.59 -0.93
N LEU A 171 16.94 10.31 -0.68
CA LEU A 171 16.66 9.21 -1.58
C LEU A 171 15.71 8.19 -0.96
N VAL A 172 14.96 7.52 -1.83
CA VAL A 172 14.17 6.32 -1.55
C VAL A 172 14.56 5.25 -2.56
N ILE A 173 14.70 4.01 -2.16
CA ILE A 173 15.06 2.92 -3.06
C ILE A 173 13.85 2.02 -3.30
N SER A 174 13.67 1.53 -4.51
CA SER A 174 12.72 0.47 -4.81
C SER A 174 13.32 -0.58 -5.74
N ILE A 175 13.30 -1.82 -5.29
CA ILE A 175 13.63 -2.99 -6.10
C ILE A 175 12.33 -3.77 -6.30
N LYS A 176 12.03 -4.16 -7.54
CA LYS A 176 10.82 -4.91 -7.85
C LYS A 176 11.12 -6.08 -8.77
N SER A 177 10.50 -7.21 -8.46
CA SER A 177 10.51 -8.41 -9.27
C SER A 177 9.09 -9.00 -9.33
N SER A 178 8.79 -9.72 -10.41
CA SER A 178 7.61 -10.58 -10.53
C SER A 178 7.82 -11.94 -9.83
N ASP A 179 9.08 -12.33 -9.63
CA ASP A 179 9.44 -13.44 -8.75
C ASP A 179 9.45 -12.96 -7.30
N VAL A 180 8.54 -13.54 -6.51
CA VAL A 180 8.30 -13.15 -5.12
C VAL A 180 9.53 -13.40 -4.25
N MET A 181 10.14 -14.58 -4.38
CA MET A 181 11.29 -14.96 -3.53
C MET A 181 12.54 -14.19 -3.89
N MET A 182 12.77 -13.91 -5.17
CA MET A 182 13.84 -13.00 -5.62
C MET A 182 13.64 -11.60 -5.05
N CYS A 183 12.40 -11.09 -5.06
CA CYS A 183 12.08 -9.78 -4.49
C CYS A 183 12.36 -9.73 -2.97
N VAL A 184 11.95 -10.77 -2.23
CA VAL A 184 12.25 -10.91 -0.79
C VAL A 184 13.75 -10.90 -0.55
N LYS A 185 14.50 -11.77 -1.26
CA LYS A 185 15.94 -11.87 -1.13
C LYS A 185 16.67 -10.55 -1.44
N ALA A 186 16.23 -9.85 -2.48
CA ALA A 186 16.80 -8.55 -2.82
C ALA A 186 16.59 -7.51 -1.71
N HIS A 187 15.43 -7.53 -1.02
CA HIS A 187 15.17 -6.62 0.10
C HIS A 187 15.97 -6.98 1.35
N GLU A 188 16.19 -8.27 1.63
CA GLU A 188 17.08 -8.72 2.69
C GLU A 188 18.52 -8.25 2.46
N LEU A 189 19.01 -8.41 1.23
CA LEU A 189 20.35 -8.02 0.86
C LEU A 189 20.58 -6.51 0.93
N ILE A 190 19.63 -5.72 0.39
CA ILE A 190 19.81 -4.26 0.33
C ILE A 190 19.64 -3.62 1.72
N ALA A 191 18.77 -4.15 2.57
CA ALA A 191 18.57 -3.65 3.93
C ALA A 191 19.83 -3.73 4.80
N SER A 192 20.76 -4.66 4.49
CA SER A 192 22.05 -4.75 5.19
C SER A 192 23.12 -3.79 4.65
N GLN A 193 22.83 -3.03 3.57
CA GLN A 193 23.84 -2.25 2.85
C GLN A 193 23.48 -0.77 2.68
N THR A 194 22.31 -0.34 3.15
CA THR A 194 21.87 1.06 3.05
C THR A 194 20.99 1.44 4.23
N ASP A 195 20.92 2.73 4.51
CA ASP A 195 20.01 3.34 5.49
C ASP A 195 18.88 4.15 4.81
N HIS A 196 18.78 4.10 3.49
CA HIS A 196 17.70 4.77 2.75
C HIS A 196 16.37 4.05 2.91
N PRO A 197 15.24 4.77 3.04
CA PRO A 197 13.91 4.16 3.08
C PRO A 197 13.62 3.32 1.84
N LEU A 198 12.93 2.18 2.05
CA LEU A 198 12.60 1.24 0.99
C LEU A 198 11.12 1.29 0.62
N HIS A 199 10.86 1.37 -0.70
CA HIS A 199 9.53 1.22 -1.27
C HIS A 199 9.35 -0.20 -1.80
N VAL A 200 8.47 -0.95 -1.16
CA VAL A 200 8.29 -2.39 -1.39
C VAL A 200 7.04 -2.68 -2.22
N GLY A 201 7.11 -3.68 -3.06
CA GLY A 201 5.98 -4.19 -3.82
C GLY A 201 6.38 -5.22 -4.86
N ILE A 202 5.48 -6.15 -5.15
CA ILE A 202 5.66 -7.12 -6.23
C ILE A 202 5.17 -6.48 -7.52
N THR A 203 5.96 -6.55 -8.59
CA THR A 203 5.56 -6.06 -9.92
C THR A 203 4.95 -7.19 -10.75
N GLU A 204 4.09 -6.85 -11.71
CA GLU A 204 3.48 -7.84 -12.61
C GLU A 204 2.82 -9.00 -11.83
N ALA A 205 2.17 -8.66 -10.70
CA ALA A 205 1.63 -9.66 -9.81
C ALA A 205 0.44 -10.43 -10.44
N GLY A 206 -0.29 -9.81 -11.36
CA GLY A 206 -1.39 -10.42 -12.11
C GLY A 206 -2.76 -9.84 -11.76
N THR A 207 -3.79 -10.63 -12.04
CA THR A 207 -5.19 -10.28 -11.76
C THR A 207 -5.46 -10.19 -10.25
N ILE A 208 -6.66 -9.73 -9.87
CA ILE A 208 -7.02 -9.49 -8.46
C ILE A 208 -6.70 -10.71 -7.58
N ILE A 209 -7.09 -11.93 -7.97
CA ILE A 209 -6.87 -13.11 -7.14
C ILE A 209 -5.38 -13.46 -7.05
N SER A 210 -4.73 -13.72 -8.19
CA SER A 210 -3.32 -14.14 -8.20
C SER A 210 -2.38 -13.04 -7.71
N GLY A 211 -2.68 -11.79 -8.07
CA GLY A 211 -1.89 -10.63 -7.66
C GLY A 211 -1.97 -10.35 -6.17
N ASN A 212 -3.15 -10.54 -5.55
CA ASN A 212 -3.30 -10.43 -4.10
C ASN A 212 -2.51 -11.50 -3.35
N ILE A 213 -2.54 -12.76 -3.82
CA ILE A 213 -1.78 -13.84 -3.19
C ILE A 213 -0.28 -13.55 -3.25
N LYS A 214 0.25 -13.21 -4.44
CA LYS A 214 1.67 -12.89 -4.61
C LYS A 214 2.09 -11.68 -3.77
N SER A 215 1.28 -10.62 -3.79
CA SER A 215 1.55 -9.40 -3.02
C SER A 215 1.48 -9.65 -1.52
N ALA A 216 0.49 -10.42 -1.05
CA ALA A 216 0.37 -10.75 0.37
C ALA A 216 1.59 -11.57 0.85
N ILE A 217 2.00 -12.58 0.09
CA ILE A 217 3.18 -13.40 0.44
C ILE A 217 4.44 -12.52 0.46
N GLY A 218 4.74 -11.82 -0.65
CA GLY A 218 5.97 -11.06 -0.78
C GLY A 218 6.07 -9.90 0.21
N LEU A 219 5.00 -9.12 0.36
CA LEU A 219 4.96 -8.01 1.32
C LEU A 219 5.06 -8.52 2.76
N SER A 220 4.36 -9.61 3.11
CA SER A 220 4.40 -10.15 4.47
C SER A 220 5.79 -10.65 4.85
N LEU A 221 6.47 -11.36 3.94
CA LEU A 221 7.83 -11.85 4.17
C LEU A 221 8.85 -10.71 4.36
N ILE A 222 8.70 -9.61 3.62
CA ILE A 222 9.61 -8.46 3.74
C ILE A 222 9.27 -7.63 4.99
N LEU A 223 8.00 -7.28 5.18
CA LEU A 223 7.55 -6.42 6.27
C LEU A 223 7.74 -7.06 7.65
N SER A 224 7.59 -8.39 7.78
CA SER A 224 7.80 -9.12 9.04
C SER A 224 9.25 -9.07 9.51
N GLN A 225 10.20 -8.79 8.64
CA GLN A 225 11.61 -8.58 8.97
C GLN A 225 11.91 -7.12 9.37
N GLY A 226 10.91 -6.27 9.48
CA GLY A 226 11.07 -4.84 9.76
C GLY A 226 11.62 -4.04 8.57
N ILE A 227 11.46 -4.52 7.35
CA ILE A 227 11.93 -3.89 6.11
C ILE A 227 10.73 -3.26 5.37
N GLY A 228 10.87 -2.01 4.90
CA GLY A 228 9.89 -1.32 4.06
C GLY A 228 9.16 -0.18 4.74
N ASP A 229 9.25 0.99 4.14
CA ASP A 229 8.71 2.27 4.64
C ASP A 229 7.49 2.74 3.86
N THR A 230 7.39 2.32 2.60
CA THR A 230 6.20 2.48 1.77
C THR A 230 5.91 1.19 0.99
N ILE A 231 4.64 0.89 0.77
CA ILE A 231 4.24 -0.29 0.00
C ILE A 231 3.35 0.08 -1.18
N ARG A 232 3.38 -0.78 -2.21
CA ARG A 232 2.40 -0.78 -3.28
C ARG A 232 2.00 -2.21 -3.64
N VAL A 233 0.72 -2.51 -3.53
CA VAL A 233 0.10 -3.66 -4.21
C VAL A 233 -0.14 -3.26 -5.67
N SER A 234 0.19 -4.12 -6.62
CA SER A 234 0.02 -3.86 -8.06
C SER A 234 -0.87 -4.94 -8.67
N LEU A 235 -2.06 -4.56 -9.12
CA LEU A 235 -3.06 -5.48 -9.65
C LEU A 235 -3.49 -5.06 -11.06
N THR A 236 -3.82 -6.04 -11.89
CA THR A 236 -4.57 -5.78 -13.12
C THR A 236 -6.05 -5.63 -12.76
N GLY A 237 -6.48 -4.41 -12.44
CA GLY A 237 -7.82 -4.09 -11.97
C GLY A 237 -7.98 -2.64 -11.55
N ASP A 238 -9.06 -2.34 -10.84
CA ASP A 238 -9.30 -1.02 -10.25
C ASP A 238 -8.23 -0.72 -9.18
N PRO A 239 -7.52 0.42 -9.24
CA PRO A 239 -6.52 0.79 -8.24
C PRO A 239 -7.07 0.90 -6.81
N VAL A 240 -8.37 1.08 -6.61
CA VAL A 240 -9.01 1.05 -5.28
C VAL A 240 -8.83 -0.31 -4.61
N GLU A 241 -8.85 -1.41 -5.38
CA GLU A 241 -8.61 -2.76 -4.86
C GLU A 241 -7.16 -2.94 -4.37
N GLU A 242 -6.19 -2.24 -4.99
CA GLU A 242 -4.80 -2.20 -4.49
C GLU A 242 -4.73 -1.64 -3.06
N ILE A 243 -5.50 -0.57 -2.77
CA ILE A 243 -5.53 0.07 -1.44
C ILE A 243 -6.21 -0.83 -0.40
N LYS A 244 -7.34 -1.46 -0.76
CA LYS A 244 -8.03 -2.40 0.13
C LYS A 244 -7.10 -3.54 0.54
N SER A 245 -6.42 -4.14 -0.44
CA SER A 245 -5.47 -5.22 -0.21
C SER A 245 -4.27 -4.79 0.62
N ALA A 246 -3.69 -3.62 0.34
CA ALA A 246 -2.58 -3.08 1.11
C ALA A 246 -2.97 -2.81 2.58
N LYS A 247 -4.15 -2.25 2.83
CA LYS A 247 -4.68 -2.04 4.18
C LYS A 247 -4.87 -3.36 4.93
N LEU A 248 -5.42 -4.37 4.25
CA LEU A 248 -5.64 -5.69 4.83
C LEU A 248 -4.31 -6.35 5.20
N ILE A 249 -3.32 -6.35 4.30
CA ILE A 249 -1.98 -6.89 4.57
C ILE A 249 -1.35 -6.21 5.80
N LEU A 250 -1.33 -4.87 5.84
CA LEU A 250 -0.74 -4.14 6.97
C LEU A 250 -1.47 -4.40 8.29
N ARG A 251 -2.80 -4.52 8.27
CA ARG A 251 -3.58 -4.87 9.48
C ARG A 251 -3.30 -6.28 9.94
N THR A 252 -3.31 -7.25 9.03
CA THR A 252 -3.03 -8.66 9.35
C THR A 252 -1.65 -8.83 9.98
N LEU A 253 -0.67 -8.00 9.59
CA LEU A 253 0.66 -7.98 10.18
C LEU A 253 0.76 -7.13 11.47
N GLY A 254 -0.32 -6.49 11.92
CA GLY A 254 -0.29 -5.58 13.07
C GLY A 254 0.49 -4.27 12.85
N LEU A 255 0.81 -3.95 11.59
CA LEU A 255 1.61 -2.77 11.19
C LEU A 255 0.76 -1.52 10.93
N ARG A 256 -0.55 -1.66 10.85
CA ARG A 256 -1.50 -0.55 10.72
C ARG A 256 -2.73 -0.83 11.58
N ARG A 257 -3.14 0.14 12.36
CA ARG A 257 -4.37 0.10 13.14
C ARG A 257 -5.51 0.79 12.40
N GLY A 258 -6.73 0.51 12.83
CA GLY A 258 -7.95 1.13 12.34
C GLY A 258 -8.67 0.34 11.26
N GLY A 259 -9.99 0.53 11.23
CA GLY A 259 -10.94 -0.24 10.44
C GLY A 259 -11.45 -1.47 11.17
N VAL A 260 -12.52 -2.04 10.65
CA VAL A 260 -13.14 -3.25 11.22
C VAL A 260 -12.57 -4.49 10.52
N GLU A 261 -12.05 -5.43 11.30
CA GLU A 261 -11.65 -6.76 10.83
C GLU A 261 -12.84 -7.71 10.93
N VAL A 262 -13.22 -8.34 9.84
CA VAL A 262 -14.26 -9.37 9.83
C VAL A 262 -13.62 -10.74 9.98
N VAL A 263 -14.03 -11.48 10.98
CA VAL A 263 -13.62 -12.86 11.22
C VAL A 263 -14.84 -13.76 11.01
N SER A 264 -14.77 -14.71 10.09
CA SER A 264 -15.85 -15.66 9.86
C SER A 264 -15.34 -17.09 9.95
N CYS A 265 -16.18 -17.99 10.47
CA CYS A 265 -15.84 -19.41 10.45
C CYS A 265 -15.99 -20.00 9.03
N PRO A 266 -15.23 -21.05 8.70
CA PRO A 266 -15.44 -21.75 7.43
C PRO A 266 -16.81 -22.42 7.41
N THR A 267 -17.42 -22.52 6.24
CA THR A 267 -18.64 -23.30 6.06
C THR A 267 -18.38 -24.78 6.40
N CYS A 268 -19.21 -25.34 7.26
CA CYS A 268 -19.12 -26.76 7.65
C CYS A 268 -20.52 -27.35 7.80
N GLY A 269 -20.63 -28.66 8.06
CA GLY A 269 -21.92 -29.35 8.23
C GLY A 269 -22.79 -28.85 9.42
N ARG A 270 -22.27 -27.96 10.24
CA ARG A 270 -23.01 -27.31 11.36
C ARG A 270 -23.58 -25.95 11.00
N THR A 271 -23.25 -25.39 9.82
CA THR A 271 -23.75 -24.09 9.36
C THR A 271 -25.27 -24.17 9.17
N GLN A 272 -26.00 -23.24 9.76
CA GLN A 272 -27.47 -23.25 9.83
C GLN A 272 -28.11 -22.02 9.19
N ILE A 273 -27.31 -21.11 8.63
CA ILE A 273 -27.72 -19.86 7.98
C ILE A 273 -26.99 -19.69 6.65
N ASP A 274 -27.41 -18.72 5.85
CA ASP A 274 -26.60 -18.25 4.71
C ASP A 274 -25.37 -17.48 5.21
N LEU A 275 -24.38 -18.23 5.73
CA LEU A 275 -23.14 -17.67 6.27
C LEU A 275 -22.35 -16.87 5.24
N ILE A 276 -22.27 -17.39 3.99
CA ILE A 276 -21.51 -16.72 2.91
C ILE A 276 -22.14 -15.36 2.60
N GLY A 277 -23.45 -15.33 2.39
CA GLY A 277 -24.18 -14.10 2.11
C GLY A 277 -24.07 -13.10 3.26
N LEU A 278 -24.23 -13.56 4.51
CA LEU A 278 -24.15 -12.70 5.70
C LEU A 278 -22.72 -12.15 5.89
N ALA A 279 -21.68 -12.97 5.74
CA ALA A 279 -20.29 -12.52 5.88
C ALA A 279 -19.93 -11.45 4.83
N ASN A 280 -20.29 -11.65 3.56
CA ASN A 280 -20.08 -10.67 2.51
C ASN A 280 -20.84 -9.35 2.76
N GLN A 281 -22.07 -9.43 3.27
CA GLN A 281 -22.85 -8.24 3.64
C GLN A 281 -22.22 -7.49 4.82
N VAL A 282 -21.72 -8.21 5.83
CA VAL A 282 -21.01 -7.60 6.95
C VAL A 282 -19.69 -6.98 6.49
N GLU A 283 -18.92 -7.65 5.64
CA GLU A 283 -17.67 -7.11 5.09
C GLU A 283 -17.90 -5.82 4.30
N THR A 284 -18.98 -5.77 3.52
CA THR A 284 -19.40 -4.56 2.81
C THR A 284 -19.86 -3.46 3.78
N LEU A 285 -20.66 -3.82 4.77
CA LEU A 285 -21.19 -2.89 5.78
C LEU A 285 -20.07 -2.17 6.52
N VAL A 286 -19.03 -2.89 6.92
CA VAL A 286 -17.98 -2.34 7.80
C VAL A 286 -16.91 -1.52 7.06
N GLN A 287 -16.94 -1.49 5.73
CA GLN A 287 -16.01 -0.75 4.88
C GLN A 287 -16.06 0.74 5.17
N GLY A 288 -15.99 1.40 5.97
CA GLY A 288 -16.06 2.85 6.21
C GLY A 288 -16.27 3.20 7.68
N TYR A 289 -16.41 2.17 8.51
CA TYR A 289 -16.55 2.42 9.95
C TYR A 289 -15.20 2.86 10.53
N PRO A 290 -15.15 4.01 11.23
CA PRO A 290 -13.93 4.54 11.85
C PRO A 290 -13.66 3.87 13.21
N LEU A 291 -13.80 2.54 13.25
CA LEU A 291 -13.59 1.71 14.44
C LEU A 291 -12.30 0.88 14.26
N ASP A 292 -11.68 0.50 15.36
CA ASP A 292 -10.52 -0.40 15.39
C ASP A 292 -10.92 -1.63 16.22
N ILE A 293 -11.70 -2.53 15.60
CA ILE A 293 -12.32 -3.67 16.27
C ILE A 293 -12.37 -4.89 15.35
N LYS A 294 -12.63 -6.05 15.97
CA LYS A 294 -12.99 -7.29 15.28
C LYS A 294 -14.49 -7.51 15.34
N VAL A 295 -15.06 -7.95 14.23
CA VAL A 295 -16.46 -8.37 14.10
C VAL A 295 -16.52 -9.83 13.66
N ALA A 296 -17.18 -10.67 14.45
CA ALA A 296 -17.30 -12.10 14.16
C ALA A 296 -18.62 -12.43 13.43
N VAL A 297 -18.54 -13.27 12.41
CA VAL A 297 -19.72 -13.82 11.70
C VAL A 297 -19.62 -15.34 11.73
N MET A 298 -20.45 -15.97 12.58
CA MET A 298 -20.38 -17.41 12.85
C MET A 298 -21.60 -18.15 12.36
N GLY A 299 -21.41 -19.27 11.70
CA GLY A 299 -22.47 -20.05 11.03
C GLY A 299 -23.29 -20.94 11.96
N CYS A 300 -22.91 -21.13 13.23
CA CYS A 300 -23.67 -21.92 14.20
C CYS A 300 -23.54 -21.39 15.61
N VAL A 301 -24.57 -21.64 16.44
CA VAL A 301 -24.61 -21.21 17.85
C VAL A 301 -23.79 -22.10 18.78
N VAL A 302 -23.34 -23.27 18.33
CA VAL A 302 -22.63 -24.26 19.17
C VAL A 302 -21.22 -23.75 19.52
N ASN A 303 -20.43 -23.44 18.52
CA ASN A 303 -19.07 -22.93 18.70
C ASN A 303 -18.97 -21.42 18.49
N GLY A 304 -19.99 -20.82 17.85
CA GLY A 304 -19.97 -19.42 17.43
C GLY A 304 -19.62 -18.43 18.54
N PRO A 305 -20.26 -18.46 19.72
CA PRO A 305 -19.91 -17.55 20.81
C PRO A 305 -18.48 -17.74 21.31
N GLY A 306 -17.99 -18.99 21.38
CA GLY A 306 -16.61 -19.29 21.79
C GLY A 306 -15.56 -18.80 20.78
N GLU A 307 -15.81 -18.99 19.48
CA GLU A 307 -14.95 -18.54 18.39
C GLU A 307 -15.01 -17.00 18.21
N ALA A 308 -16.12 -16.37 18.63
CA ALA A 308 -16.29 -14.92 18.63
C ALA A 308 -15.72 -14.21 19.88
N LYS A 309 -15.05 -14.93 20.78
CA LYS A 309 -14.58 -14.41 22.08
C LYS A 309 -13.64 -13.23 21.95
N ASP A 310 -12.81 -13.24 20.93
CA ASP A 310 -11.79 -12.19 20.68
C ASP A 310 -12.34 -11.03 19.82
N ALA A 311 -13.62 -11.10 19.41
CA ALA A 311 -14.29 -10.05 18.66
C ALA A 311 -15.12 -9.15 19.59
N GLU A 312 -15.02 -7.84 19.40
CA GLU A 312 -15.80 -6.85 20.16
C GLU A 312 -17.30 -7.01 19.95
N ARG A 313 -17.70 -7.38 18.73
CA ARG A 313 -19.08 -7.65 18.32
C ARG A 313 -19.11 -8.84 17.37
N GLY A 314 -20.27 -9.50 17.33
CA GLY A 314 -20.46 -10.56 16.36
C GLY A 314 -21.88 -11.07 16.29
N VAL A 315 -22.11 -11.91 15.31
CA VAL A 315 -23.35 -12.68 15.12
C VAL A 315 -23.03 -14.15 14.98
N ALA A 316 -23.92 -14.99 15.50
CA ALA A 316 -23.82 -16.44 15.34
C ALA A 316 -25.18 -16.97 14.90
N GLY A 317 -25.19 -17.74 13.78
CA GLY A 317 -26.41 -18.30 13.20
C GLY A 317 -26.91 -19.54 13.94
N GLY A 318 -28.23 -19.76 13.92
CA GLY A 318 -28.92 -20.95 14.39
C GLY A 318 -30.13 -21.23 13.52
N ILE A 319 -30.85 -22.33 13.76
CA ILE A 319 -32.02 -22.73 12.96
C ILE A 319 -33.15 -21.72 13.13
N GLY A 320 -33.36 -20.88 12.12
CA GLY A 320 -34.38 -19.82 12.11
C GLY A 320 -34.15 -18.68 13.11
N GLU A 321 -33.15 -18.79 13.94
CA GLU A 321 -32.74 -17.83 14.97
C GLU A 321 -31.23 -17.61 14.90
N GLY A 322 -30.76 -16.50 15.48
CA GLY A 322 -29.35 -16.24 15.65
C GLY A 322 -29.08 -15.46 16.94
N LEU A 323 -27.82 -15.30 17.22
CA LEU A 323 -27.32 -14.62 18.42
C LEU A 323 -26.53 -13.36 18.02
N LEU A 324 -26.81 -12.25 18.69
CA LEU A 324 -25.92 -11.12 18.75
C LEU A 324 -24.97 -11.33 19.92
N VAL A 325 -23.67 -11.26 19.69
CA VAL A 325 -22.64 -11.51 20.71
C VAL A 325 -21.72 -10.30 20.91
N ARG A 326 -21.23 -10.15 22.14
CA ARG A 326 -20.25 -9.15 22.54
C ARG A 326 -19.14 -9.85 23.33
N LYS A 327 -17.93 -9.90 22.79
CA LYS A 327 -16.79 -10.61 23.41
C LYS A 327 -17.14 -12.03 23.85
N GLY A 328 -17.85 -12.76 22.97
CA GLY A 328 -18.31 -14.13 23.22
C GLY A 328 -19.56 -14.27 24.08
N GLU A 329 -20.03 -13.21 24.76
CA GLU A 329 -21.25 -13.23 25.56
C GLU A 329 -22.49 -12.98 24.69
N ILE A 330 -23.55 -13.74 24.93
CA ILE A 330 -24.81 -13.57 24.20
C ILE A 330 -25.54 -12.34 24.74
N VAL A 331 -25.71 -11.36 23.83
CA VAL A 331 -26.43 -10.11 24.15
C VAL A 331 -27.94 -10.24 23.87
N LYS A 332 -28.26 -10.89 22.70
CA LYS A 332 -29.67 -11.00 22.29
C LYS A 332 -29.86 -12.17 21.34
N LYS A 333 -31.02 -12.83 21.45
CA LYS A 333 -31.53 -13.78 20.44
C LYS A 333 -32.40 -13.02 19.44
N LEU A 334 -32.24 -13.32 18.17
CA LEU A 334 -32.86 -12.61 17.05
C LEU A 334 -33.26 -13.59 15.95
N ARG A 335 -34.19 -13.22 15.09
CA ARG A 335 -34.41 -13.94 13.84
C ARG A 335 -33.21 -13.72 12.89
N GLU A 336 -32.92 -14.67 12.01
CA GLU A 336 -31.82 -14.57 11.07
C GLU A 336 -31.84 -13.23 10.27
N SER A 337 -33.02 -12.81 9.80
CA SER A 337 -33.21 -11.56 9.08
C SER A 337 -32.91 -10.28 9.88
N GLU A 338 -32.85 -10.39 11.20
CA GLU A 338 -32.57 -9.25 12.10
C GLU A 338 -31.10 -9.16 12.51
N LEU A 339 -30.25 -10.16 12.17
CA LEU A 339 -28.85 -10.23 12.59
C LEU A 339 -28.02 -9.05 12.03
N LEU A 340 -28.08 -8.81 10.73
CA LEU A 340 -27.34 -7.71 10.10
C LEU A 340 -27.81 -6.33 10.55
N PRO A 341 -29.13 -6.02 10.62
CA PRO A 341 -29.62 -4.76 11.19
C PRO A 341 -29.19 -4.54 12.65
N ALA A 342 -29.23 -5.59 13.47
CA ALA A 342 -28.83 -5.50 14.87
C ALA A 342 -27.33 -5.26 15.03
N LEU A 343 -26.51 -5.96 14.25
CA LEU A 343 -25.06 -5.73 14.21
C LEU A 343 -24.74 -4.29 13.79
N LYS A 344 -25.41 -3.81 12.73
CA LYS A 344 -25.26 -2.43 12.28
C LYS A 344 -25.57 -1.42 13.40
N ALA A 345 -26.67 -1.58 14.09
CA ALA A 345 -27.06 -0.70 15.18
C ALA A 345 -26.03 -0.68 16.34
N GLU A 346 -25.41 -1.84 16.65
CA GLU A 346 -24.32 -1.91 17.64
C GLU A 346 -23.07 -1.14 17.16
N LEU A 347 -22.71 -1.29 15.89
CA LEU A 347 -21.56 -0.59 15.31
C LEU A 347 -21.79 0.93 15.25
N ASP A 348 -22.97 1.36 14.81
CA ASP A 348 -23.36 2.78 14.78
C ASP A 348 -23.26 3.40 16.20
N ARG A 349 -23.76 2.70 17.22
CA ARG A 349 -23.63 3.13 18.61
C ARG A 349 -22.16 3.28 19.04
N MET A 350 -21.31 2.35 18.68
CA MET A 350 -19.87 2.43 18.99
C MET A 350 -19.19 3.62 18.33
N VAL A 351 -19.62 4.00 17.12
CA VAL A 351 -19.12 5.21 16.45
C VAL A 351 -19.54 6.47 17.22
N GLU A 352 -20.79 6.52 17.66
CA GLU A 352 -21.30 7.65 18.46
C GLU A 352 -20.57 7.76 19.81
N GLU A 353 -20.38 6.62 20.50
CA GLU A 353 -19.63 6.57 21.76
C GLU A 353 -18.16 7.00 21.59
N LYS A 354 -17.55 6.70 20.44
CA LYS A 354 -16.19 7.13 20.12
C LYS A 354 -16.13 8.64 19.90
N LYS A 355 -17.04 9.20 19.08
CA LYS A 355 -17.13 10.65 18.83
C LYS A 355 -17.39 11.46 20.08
N ALA A 356 -18.12 10.89 21.04
CA ALA A 356 -18.41 11.57 22.32
C ALA A 356 -17.21 11.59 23.29
N LYS A 357 -16.16 10.81 23.01
CA LYS A 357 -14.92 10.73 23.82
C LYS A 357 -13.76 11.53 23.21
N GLU A 358 -13.84 11.86 21.92
CA GLU A 358 -12.92 12.75 21.20
C GLU A 358 -13.32 14.23 21.39
#